data_c5a93687cadda667be89db7770deb72c
#
_entry.id   c5a93687cadda667be89db7770deb72c
#
_cell.length_a   1.000
_cell.length_b   1.000
_cell.length_c   1.000
_cell.angle_alpha   90.00
_cell.angle_beta   90.00
_cell.angle_gamma   90.00
#
_symmetry.space_group_name_H-M   'P 1'
#
loop_
_entity.id
_entity.type
_entity.pdbx_description
1 polymer ?
#
loop_
_entity_poly.entity_id
_entity_poly.type
_entity_poly.pdbx_seq_one_letter_code
_entity_poly.pdbx_strand_id
1 'polypeptide(L)'
;IRRVDMTVVNSYPAPLTLLWSLLAPLGFNRPQVTEIASSTEDNKEWTSPSCILIRSHQCLTIASRQEWEQPIPTFVIPEEGLYNFMGRHIRLRRVCVSKDFQVSKSPYRVCLDADAVHFPLTLRAAKAGDRLTPFGMHGSKLVSDFLKDRKRDIVRRHRQLVLTDAKGDIVWLVGETISEKYKINPPTSTQ
;
A
#
# COMPACT_ATOMS: atom_id res chain seq x y z
N ILE A 1 -9.40 -9.67 4.95
CA ILE A 1 -8.66 -9.04 6.06
C ILE A 1 -9.63 -8.71 7.16
N ARG A 2 -9.40 -9.20 8.38
CA ARG A 2 -10.16 -8.89 9.60
C ARG A 2 -9.26 -8.14 10.57
N ARG A 3 -9.84 -7.27 11.39
CA ARG A 3 -9.12 -6.54 12.44
C ARG A 3 -9.76 -6.78 13.78
N VAL A 4 -8.93 -6.99 14.79
CA VAL A 4 -9.35 -7.18 16.19
C VAL A 4 -8.66 -6.08 17.00
N ASP A 5 -9.45 -5.26 17.68
CA ASP A 5 -8.96 -4.23 18.58
C ASP A 5 -8.66 -4.86 19.94
N MET A 6 -7.40 -4.85 20.34
CA MET A 6 -6.94 -5.43 21.59
C MET A 6 -7.40 -4.63 22.82
N THR A 7 -7.68 -3.33 22.65
CA THR A 7 -8.26 -2.53 23.73
C THR A 7 -9.64 -3.06 24.10
N VAL A 8 -10.45 -3.38 23.08
CA VAL A 8 -11.77 -3.99 23.28
C VAL A 8 -11.63 -5.39 23.87
N VAL A 9 -10.73 -6.22 23.33
CA VAL A 9 -10.50 -7.58 23.86
C VAL A 9 -10.12 -7.53 25.34
N ASN A 10 -9.20 -6.65 25.71
CA ASN A 10 -8.69 -6.54 27.09
C ASN A 10 -9.71 -5.96 28.07
N SER A 11 -10.79 -5.32 27.60
CA SER A 11 -11.87 -4.84 28.45
C SER A 11 -12.88 -5.94 28.86
N TYR A 12 -12.81 -7.12 28.24
CA TYR A 12 -13.70 -8.23 28.59
C TYR A 12 -13.27 -8.93 29.88
N PRO A 13 -14.21 -9.53 30.61
CA PRO A 13 -13.90 -10.25 31.86
C PRO A 13 -12.95 -11.43 31.69
N ALA A 14 -12.93 -12.04 30.49
CA ALA A 14 -12.05 -13.17 30.15
C ALA A 14 -11.38 -12.95 28.77
N PRO A 15 -10.39 -12.02 28.65
CA PRO A 15 -9.79 -11.63 27.38
C PRO A 15 -9.16 -12.81 26.63
N LEU A 16 -8.47 -13.69 27.34
CA LEU A 16 -7.82 -14.86 26.75
C LEU A 16 -8.83 -15.86 26.17
N THR A 17 -9.95 -16.07 26.85
CA THR A 17 -11.03 -16.94 26.37
C THR A 17 -11.70 -16.35 25.12
N LEU A 18 -11.94 -15.05 25.10
CA LEU A 18 -12.46 -14.35 23.93
C LEU A 18 -11.47 -14.48 22.75
N LEU A 19 -10.19 -14.20 22.98
CA LEU A 19 -9.17 -14.29 21.94
C LEU A 19 -9.03 -15.73 21.42
N TRP A 20 -9.12 -16.72 22.31
CA TRP A 20 -9.13 -18.14 21.93
C TRP A 20 -10.32 -18.47 21.01
N SER A 21 -11.53 -18.03 21.37
CA SER A 21 -12.72 -18.29 20.54
C SER A 21 -12.63 -17.67 19.14
N LEU A 22 -11.92 -16.56 19.00
CA LEU A 22 -11.71 -15.88 17.72
C LEU A 22 -10.62 -16.54 16.87
N LEU A 23 -9.54 -17.03 17.49
CA LEU A 23 -8.33 -17.46 16.79
C LEU A 23 -8.23 -18.98 16.60
N ALA A 24 -8.82 -19.79 17.50
CA ALA A 24 -8.80 -21.24 17.37
C ALA A 24 -9.45 -21.75 16.06
N PRO A 25 -10.60 -21.21 15.59
CA PRO A 25 -11.18 -21.60 14.30
C PRO A 25 -10.28 -21.26 13.09
N LEU A 26 -9.31 -20.36 13.28
CA LEU A 26 -8.34 -19.96 12.27
C LEU A 26 -7.04 -20.79 12.32
N GLY A 27 -7.00 -21.82 13.18
CA GLY A 27 -5.89 -22.77 13.28
C GLY A 27 -4.76 -22.33 14.20
N PHE A 28 -4.94 -21.31 15.05
CA PHE A 28 -3.97 -20.97 16.10
C PHE A 28 -4.13 -21.87 17.31
N ASN A 29 -3.00 -22.34 17.86
CA ASN A 29 -2.99 -23.19 19.04
C ASN A 29 -2.96 -22.36 20.36
N ARG A 30 -3.20 -23.02 21.50
CA ARG A 30 -3.24 -22.34 22.81
C ARG A 30 -1.97 -21.58 23.17
N PRO A 31 -0.75 -22.14 23.03
CA PRO A 31 0.48 -21.41 23.25
C PRO A 31 0.59 -20.14 22.42
N GLN A 32 0.28 -20.21 21.11
CA GLN A 32 0.27 -19.04 20.23
C GLN A 32 -0.73 -17.98 20.72
N VAL A 33 -1.96 -18.35 21.06
CA VAL A 33 -2.96 -17.39 21.53
C VAL A 33 -2.54 -16.73 22.84
N THR A 34 -1.90 -17.47 23.74
CA THR A 34 -1.33 -16.92 24.99
C THR A 34 -0.23 -15.91 24.69
N GLU A 35 0.67 -16.24 23.78
CA GLU A 35 1.74 -15.35 23.33
C GLU A 35 1.19 -14.08 22.65
N ILE A 36 0.19 -14.23 21.76
CA ILE A 36 -0.49 -13.12 21.11
C ILE A 36 -1.12 -12.17 22.12
N ALA A 37 -1.77 -12.73 23.15
CA ALA A 37 -2.42 -11.94 24.21
C ALA A 37 -1.41 -11.12 25.03
N SER A 38 -0.26 -11.70 25.35
CA SER A 38 0.77 -11.08 26.19
C SER A 38 1.75 -10.18 25.41
N SER A 39 1.90 -10.37 24.10
CA SER A 39 2.82 -9.61 23.30
C SER A 39 2.40 -8.15 23.17
N THR A 40 3.37 -7.23 23.32
CA THR A 40 3.20 -5.79 23.06
C THR A 40 4.07 -5.33 21.88
N GLU A 41 4.78 -6.26 21.24
CA GLU A 41 5.73 -5.99 20.18
C GLU A 41 5.03 -5.65 18.87
N ASP A 42 5.32 -4.47 18.32
CA ASP A 42 4.77 -4.02 17.03
C ASP A 42 5.39 -4.79 15.85
N ASN A 43 4.56 -5.07 14.87
CA ASN A 43 4.88 -5.82 13.65
C ASN A 43 5.30 -7.28 13.91
N LYS A 44 5.01 -7.82 15.09
CA LYS A 44 5.18 -9.24 15.35
C LYS A 44 4.14 -10.05 14.59
N GLU A 45 4.61 -11.16 14.01
CA GLU A 45 3.82 -12.03 13.16
C GLU A 45 3.65 -13.42 13.78
N TRP A 46 2.47 -13.98 13.66
CA TRP A 46 2.16 -15.37 13.98
C TRP A 46 1.46 -16.01 12.80
N THR A 47 1.78 -17.24 12.52
CA THR A 47 1.22 -17.98 11.40
C THR A 47 0.44 -19.20 11.88
N SER A 48 -0.67 -19.47 11.22
CA SER A 48 -1.40 -20.72 11.26
C SER A 48 -1.42 -21.36 9.87
N PRO A 49 -1.95 -22.57 9.69
CA PRO A 49 -2.06 -23.17 8.36
C PRO A 49 -2.85 -22.30 7.37
N SER A 50 -3.85 -21.54 7.83
CA SER A 50 -4.75 -20.78 6.96
C SER A 50 -4.58 -19.27 7.03
N CYS A 51 -3.97 -18.73 8.09
CA CYS A 51 -3.93 -17.29 8.35
C CYS A 51 -2.54 -16.81 8.79
N ILE A 52 -2.29 -15.53 8.52
CA ILE A 52 -1.24 -14.74 9.14
C ILE A 52 -1.91 -13.71 10.03
N LEU A 53 -1.41 -13.57 11.24
CA LEU A 53 -1.82 -12.58 12.22
C LEU A 53 -0.66 -11.65 12.51
N ILE A 54 -0.90 -10.35 12.41
CA ILE A 54 0.13 -9.33 12.60
C ILE A 54 -0.36 -8.32 13.63
N ARG A 55 0.48 -8.04 14.62
CA ARG A 55 0.23 -6.99 15.58
C ARG A 55 0.69 -5.64 15.06
N SER A 56 -0.17 -4.64 15.18
CA SER A 56 0.16 -3.23 14.92
C SER A 56 -0.46 -2.36 16.00
N HIS A 57 0.34 -1.90 16.93
CA HIS A 57 -0.11 -1.20 18.15
C HIS A 57 -1.17 -2.02 18.91
N GLN A 58 -2.36 -1.47 19.08
CA GLN A 58 -3.49 -2.13 19.76
C GLN A 58 -4.38 -2.92 18.80
N CYS A 59 -3.94 -3.20 17.59
CA CYS A 59 -4.74 -3.90 16.59
C CYS A 59 -4.05 -5.19 16.15
N LEU A 60 -4.81 -6.29 16.10
CA LEU A 60 -4.39 -7.52 15.41
C LEU A 60 -5.04 -7.53 14.04
N THR A 61 -4.23 -7.63 13.00
CA THR A 61 -4.70 -7.79 11.63
C THR A 61 -4.55 -9.24 11.20
N ILE A 62 -5.64 -9.84 10.76
CA ILE A 62 -5.70 -11.24 10.32
C ILE A 62 -5.91 -11.25 8.82
N ALA A 63 -5.00 -11.87 8.09
CA ALA A 63 -5.06 -12.05 6.64
C ALA A 63 -5.04 -13.53 6.28
N SER A 64 -5.66 -13.89 5.15
CA SER A 64 -5.49 -15.22 4.57
C SER A 64 -4.04 -15.44 4.20
N ARG A 65 -3.47 -16.57 4.61
CA ARG A 65 -2.09 -16.93 4.26
C ARG A 65 -1.92 -17.03 2.75
N GLN A 66 -2.87 -17.62 2.06
CA GLN A 66 -2.84 -17.74 0.60
C GLN A 66 -2.80 -16.36 -0.07
N GLU A 67 -3.65 -15.41 0.36
CA GLU A 67 -3.64 -14.05 -0.19
C GLU A 67 -2.36 -13.28 0.15
N TRP A 68 -1.80 -13.51 1.34
CA TRP A 68 -0.58 -12.86 1.82
C TRP A 68 0.64 -13.31 1.05
N GLU A 69 0.78 -14.61 0.86
CA GLU A 69 1.92 -15.24 0.17
C GLU A 69 1.80 -15.15 -1.35
N GLN A 70 0.60 -14.86 -1.88
CA GLN A 70 0.39 -14.74 -3.33
C GLN A 70 1.19 -13.56 -3.89
N PRO A 71 2.14 -13.81 -4.80
CA PRO A 71 2.92 -12.75 -5.41
C PRO A 71 2.03 -11.83 -6.25
N ILE A 72 2.27 -10.54 -6.13
CA ILE A 72 1.63 -9.55 -7.01
C ILE A 72 2.36 -9.60 -8.35
N PRO A 73 1.66 -9.90 -9.45
CA PRO A 73 2.29 -9.96 -10.77
C PRO A 73 2.81 -8.58 -11.19
N THR A 74 3.85 -8.58 -11.99
CA THR A 74 4.30 -7.38 -12.69
C THR A 74 3.46 -7.20 -13.95
N PHE A 75 2.96 -6.00 -14.18
CA PHE A 75 2.10 -5.68 -15.31
C PHE A 75 2.68 -4.54 -16.13
N VAL A 76 2.93 -4.79 -17.41
CA VAL A 76 3.49 -3.81 -18.34
C VAL A 76 2.36 -3.11 -19.07
N ILE A 77 2.42 -1.78 -19.11
CA ILE A 77 1.48 -0.90 -19.80
C ILE A 77 2.26 -0.25 -20.95
N PRO A 78 2.08 -0.73 -22.19
CA PRO A 78 2.90 -0.30 -23.33
C PRO A 78 2.59 1.13 -23.78
N GLU A 79 1.35 1.58 -23.65
CA GLU A 79 0.88 2.88 -24.14
C GLU A 79 -0.35 3.37 -23.39
N GLU A 80 -0.95 4.45 -23.83
CA GLU A 80 -2.24 4.93 -23.33
C GLU A 80 -3.36 3.92 -23.63
N GLY A 81 -4.32 3.78 -22.71
CA GLY A 81 -5.40 2.81 -22.93
C GLY A 81 -6.18 2.47 -21.66
N LEU A 82 -7.00 1.45 -21.78
CA LEU A 82 -7.78 0.86 -20.69
C LEU A 82 -7.29 -0.56 -20.45
N TYR A 83 -6.87 -0.84 -19.24
CA TYR A 83 -6.29 -2.11 -18.82
C TYR A 83 -7.02 -2.69 -17.64
N ASN A 84 -6.92 -4.01 -17.45
CA ASN A 84 -7.41 -4.70 -16.25
C ASN A 84 -6.21 -5.32 -15.53
N PHE A 85 -6.06 -4.99 -14.25
CA PHE A 85 -5.04 -5.56 -13.39
C PHE A 85 -5.67 -6.05 -12.09
N MET A 86 -5.63 -7.35 -11.85
CA MET A 86 -6.19 -7.99 -10.65
C MET A 86 -7.65 -7.56 -10.38
N GLY A 87 -8.49 -7.52 -11.42
CA GLY A 87 -9.89 -7.14 -11.33
C GLY A 87 -10.16 -5.63 -11.16
N ARG A 88 -9.13 -4.79 -11.30
CA ARG A 88 -9.26 -3.33 -11.25
C ARG A 88 -9.00 -2.72 -12.61
N HIS A 89 -9.80 -1.73 -13.00
CA HIS A 89 -9.60 -1.00 -14.24
C HIS A 89 -8.57 0.11 -14.05
N ILE A 90 -7.60 0.15 -14.96
CA ILE A 90 -6.57 1.20 -15.04
C ILE A 90 -6.79 1.92 -16.36
N ARG A 91 -7.01 3.23 -16.32
CA ARG A 91 -7.16 4.05 -17.51
C ARG A 91 -6.03 5.07 -17.57
N LEU A 92 -5.28 5.05 -18.65
CA LEU A 92 -4.28 6.05 -18.98
C LEU A 92 -4.73 6.81 -20.22
N ARG A 93 -4.66 8.12 -20.15
CA ARG A 93 -4.97 8.99 -21.30
C ARG A 93 -4.19 10.28 -21.19
N ARG A 94 -3.73 10.79 -22.30
CA ARG A 94 -3.21 12.15 -22.42
C ARG A 94 -4.38 13.14 -22.48
N VAL A 95 -4.25 14.26 -21.80
CA VAL A 95 -5.23 15.34 -21.79
C VAL A 95 -4.50 16.66 -21.90
N CYS A 96 -5.05 17.58 -22.70
CA CYS A 96 -4.58 18.96 -22.70
C CYS A 96 -5.10 19.66 -21.44
N VAL A 97 -4.19 20.27 -20.69
CA VAL A 97 -4.53 21.00 -19.46
C VAL A 97 -4.91 22.43 -19.84
N SER A 98 -6.16 22.81 -19.58
CA SER A 98 -6.61 24.21 -19.68
C SER A 98 -6.27 24.99 -18.42
N LYS A 99 -6.38 26.33 -18.46
CA LYS A 99 -6.13 27.19 -17.28
C LYS A 99 -7.05 26.86 -16.08
N ASP A 100 -8.24 26.33 -16.36
CA ASP A 100 -9.24 25.97 -15.33
C ASP A 100 -9.17 24.50 -14.93
N PHE A 101 -8.14 23.77 -15.36
CA PHE A 101 -8.01 22.34 -15.05
C PHE A 101 -7.76 22.12 -13.57
N GLN A 102 -8.65 21.35 -12.95
CA GLN A 102 -8.51 20.96 -11.55
C GLN A 102 -8.00 19.53 -11.42
N VAL A 103 -6.89 19.39 -10.73
CA VAL A 103 -6.34 18.07 -10.37
C VAL A 103 -7.27 17.37 -9.39
N SER A 104 -7.61 16.13 -9.67
CA SER A 104 -8.44 15.33 -8.76
C SER A 104 -7.79 15.15 -7.40
N LYS A 105 -8.57 15.28 -6.33
CA LYS A 105 -8.12 14.99 -4.95
C LYS A 105 -8.14 13.49 -4.61
N SER A 106 -8.61 12.64 -5.52
CA SER A 106 -8.63 11.18 -5.29
C SER A 106 -7.22 10.61 -5.31
N PRO A 107 -6.83 9.79 -4.32
CA PRO A 107 -5.51 9.15 -4.28
C PRO A 107 -5.31 8.10 -5.39
N TYR A 108 -6.40 7.70 -6.06
CA TYR A 108 -6.38 6.74 -7.17
C TYR A 108 -6.54 7.39 -8.55
N ARG A 109 -6.50 8.71 -8.60
CA ARG A 109 -6.56 9.47 -9.85
C ARG A 109 -5.49 10.55 -9.80
N VAL A 110 -4.44 10.34 -10.57
CA VAL A 110 -3.29 11.24 -10.60
C VAL A 110 -3.12 11.86 -11.98
N CYS A 111 -2.52 13.02 -12.01
CA CYS A 111 -2.09 13.69 -13.23
C CYS A 111 -0.56 13.79 -13.18
N LEU A 112 0.06 13.41 -14.28
CA LEU A 112 1.51 13.40 -14.44
C LEU A 112 1.87 14.25 -15.66
N ASP A 113 3.06 14.82 -15.67
CA ASP A 113 3.60 15.49 -16.84
C ASP A 113 3.87 14.45 -17.92
N ALA A 114 3.14 14.56 -19.03
CA ALA A 114 3.19 13.60 -20.12
C ALA A 114 4.56 13.59 -20.85
N ASP A 115 5.29 14.69 -20.80
CA ASP A 115 6.60 14.80 -21.45
C ASP A 115 7.73 14.21 -20.55
N ALA A 116 7.49 14.15 -19.25
CA ALA A 116 8.42 13.53 -18.31
C ALA A 116 8.25 12.00 -18.21
N VAL A 117 7.05 11.47 -18.53
CA VAL A 117 6.73 10.05 -18.42
C VAL A 117 7.10 9.29 -19.68
N HIS A 118 7.86 8.22 -19.55
CA HIS A 118 8.34 7.40 -20.66
C HIS A 118 7.71 6.01 -20.62
N PHE A 119 7.01 5.63 -21.68
CA PHE A 119 6.49 4.28 -21.87
C PHE A 119 7.60 3.28 -22.29
N PRO A 120 7.45 1.96 -21.99
CA PRO A 120 6.34 1.37 -21.28
C PRO A 120 6.34 1.69 -19.78
N LEU A 121 5.14 1.76 -19.16
CA LEU A 121 5.03 1.84 -17.72
C LEU A 121 4.93 0.44 -17.14
N THR A 122 5.41 0.27 -15.91
CA THR A 122 5.35 -1.01 -15.21
C THR A 122 4.68 -0.83 -13.85
N LEU A 123 3.57 -1.54 -13.66
CA LEU A 123 2.88 -1.64 -12.35
C LEU A 123 3.36 -2.90 -11.65
N ARG A 124 3.89 -2.76 -10.45
CA ARG A 124 4.44 -3.86 -9.65
C ARG A 124 4.30 -3.62 -8.15
N ALA A 125 4.54 -4.64 -7.34
CA ALA A 125 4.73 -4.46 -5.91
C ALA A 125 5.97 -3.59 -5.61
N ALA A 126 5.87 -2.81 -4.55
CA ALA A 126 7.04 -2.10 -4.01
C ALA A 126 8.08 -3.12 -3.51
N LYS A 127 9.36 -2.83 -3.75
CA LYS A 127 10.49 -3.66 -3.34
C LYS A 127 11.31 -2.97 -2.27
N ALA A 128 12.07 -3.75 -1.52
CA ALA A 128 13.09 -3.19 -0.63
C ALA A 128 14.07 -2.33 -1.44
N GLY A 129 14.39 -1.15 -0.91
CA GLY A 129 15.27 -0.20 -1.59
C GLY A 129 14.57 0.76 -2.57
N ASP A 130 13.29 0.55 -2.90
CA ASP A 130 12.54 1.50 -3.73
C ASP A 130 12.54 2.91 -3.11
N ARG A 131 12.85 3.89 -3.94
CA ARG A 131 12.96 5.29 -3.54
C ARG A 131 12.20 6.20 -4.51
N LEU A 132 11.64 7.27 -3.98
CA LEU A 132 11.06 8.36 -4.78
C LEU A 132 11.28 9.69 -4.05
N THR A 133 11.16 10.79 -4.77
CA THR A 133 10.97 12.11 -4.15
C THR A 133 9.46 12.38 -4.09
N PRO A 134 8.80 12.30 -2.92
CA PRO A 134 7.36 12.50 -2.84
C PRO A 134 6.97 13.93 -3.27
N PHE A 135 5.79 14.07 -3.85
CA PHE A 135 5.26 15.36 -4.28
C PHE A 135 5.30 16.40 -3.15
N GLY A 136 5.82 17.59 -3.45
CA GLY A 136 5.98 18.68 -2.49
C GLY A 136 7.14 18.51 -1.51
N MET A 137 7.98 17.50 -1.66
CA MET A 137 9.15 17.28 -0.80
C MET A 137 10.45 17.44 -1.56
N HIS A 138 11.50 17.82 -0.83
CA HIS A 138 12.87 17.84 -1.35
C HIS A 138 13.62 16.59 -0.89
N GLY A 139 14.36 15.99 -1.81
CA GLY A 139 15.17 14.81 -1.52
C GLY A 139 14.44 13.48 -1.66
N SER A 140 15.22 12.44 -1.89
CA SER A 140 14.74 11.09 -2.10
C SER A 140 14.46 10.38 -0.77
N LYS A 141 13.35 9.67 -0.68
CA LYS A 141 12.93 8.90 0.49
C LYS A 141 12.65 7.44 0.14
N LEU A 142 12.97 6.52 1.02
CA LEU A 142 12.57 5.12 0.86
C LEU A 142 11.04 5.02 0.92
N VAL A 143 10.45 4.20 0.04
CA VAL A 143 9.01 3.90 0.03
C VAL A 143 8.58 3.33 1.38
N SER A 144 9.38 2.44 1.97
CA SER A 144 9.12 1.86 3.28
C SER A 144 8.99 2.92 4.38
N ASP A 145 9.90 3.91 4.39
CA ASP A 145 9.92 4.96 5.40
C ASP A 145 8.77 5.96 5.19
N PHE A 146 8.50 6.30 3.93
CA PHE A 146 7.35 7.13 3.59
C PHE A 146 6.02 6.53 4.08
N LEU A 147 5.84 5.22 3.91
CA LEU A 147 4.63 4.51 4.35
C LEU A 147 4.55 4.39 5.88
N LYS A 148 5.69 4.21 6.57
CA LYS A 148 5.77 4.21 8.04
C LYS A 148 5.38 5.57 8.61
N ASP A 149 5.92 6.66 8.08
CA ASP A 149 5.61 8.02 8.53
C ASP A 149 4.13 8.36 8.35
N ARG A 150 3.50 7.80 7.31
CA ARG A 150 2.06 7.89 7.09
C ARG A 150 1.24 6.91 7.93
N LYS A 151 1.89 6.20 8.85
CA LYS A 151 1.25 5.21 9.75
C LYS A 151 0.44 4.16 8.98
N ARG A 152 0.93 3.77 7.79
CA ARG A 152 0.27 2.71 7.02
C ARG A 152 0.51 1.37 7.71
N ASP A 153 -0.58 0.62 7.90
CA ASP A 153 -0.50 -0.72 8.49
C ASP A 153 0.36 -1.65 7.63
N ILE A 154 0.87 -2.70 8.24
CA ILE A 154 1.81 -3.63 7.60
C ILE A 154 1.18 -4.33 6.40
N VAL A 155 -0.11 -4.64 6.43
CA VAL A 155 -0.81 -5.29 5.31
C VAL A 155 -0.82 -4.38 4.10
N ARG A 156 -1.14 -3.09 4.31
CA ARG A 156 -1.12 -2.11 3.24
C ARG A 156 0.29 -1.90 2.69
N ARG A 157 1.30 -1.88 3.56
CA ARG A 157 2.71 -1.77 3.16
C ARG A 157 3.17 -2.98 2.34
N HIS A 158 2.79 -4.19 2.77
CA HIS A 158 3.13 -5.44 2.07
C HIS A 158 2.57 -5.51 0.65
N ARG A 159 1.36 -4.98 0.44
CA ARG A 159 0.69 -4.98 -0.87
C ARG A 159 0.76 -3.65 -1.62
N GLN A 160 1.70 -2.78 -1.24
CA GLN A 160 1.87 -1.48 -1.87
C GLN A 160 2.32 -1.64 -3.32
N LEU A 161 1.60 -0.98 -4.23
CA LEU A 161 1.95 -0.93 -5.65
C LEU A 161 2.73 0.35 -5.96
N VAL A 162 3.65 0.23 -6.90
CA VAL A 162 4.35 1.34 -7.54
C VAL A 162 4.16 1.25 -9.05
N LEU A 163 3.99 2.41 -9.69
CA LEU A 163 4.04 2.57 -11.12
C LEU A 163 5.41 3.17 -11.47
N THR A 164 6.17 2.49 -12.32
CA THR A 164 7.47 2.96 -12.80
C THR A 164 7.42 3.27 -14.29
N ASP A 165 8.29 4.15 -14.75
CA ASP A 165 8.47 4.41 -16.17
C ASP A 165 9.50 3.46 -16.82
N ALA A 166 9.77 3.65 -18.10
CA ALA A 166 10.74 2.84 -18.86
C ALA A 166 12.19 2.94 -18.31
N LYS A 167 12.51 3.99 -17.56
CA LYS A 167 13.82 4.17 -16.91
C LYS A 167 13.90 3.47 -15.56
N GLY A 168 12.77 2.92 -15.08
CA GLY A 168 12.66 2.29 -13.78
C GLY A 168 12.39 3.27 -12.62
N ASP A 169 12.24 4.55 -12.89
CA ASP A 169 11.91 5.58 -11.90
C ASP A 169 10.46 5.43 -11.46
N ILE A 170 10.21 5.55 -10.15
CA ILE A 170 8.84 5.52 -9.63
C ILE A 170 8.15 6.85 -9.97
N VAL A 171 7.11 6.76 -10.81
CA VAL A 171 6.26 7.90 -11.17
C VAL A 171 5.10 8.09 -10.19
N TRP A 172 4.60 6.99 -9.62
CA TRP A 172 3.48 7.01 -8.69
C TRP A 172 3.56 5.89 -7.65
N LEU A 173 3.50 6.25 -6.39
CA LEU A 173 3.22 5.33 -5.29
C LEU A 173 1.70 5.23 -5.17
N VAL A 174 1.14 4.16 -5.67
CA VAL A 174 -0.31 4.01 -5.94
C VAL A 174 -1.14 4.24 -4.66
N GLY A 175 -2.07 5.18 -4.74
CA GLY A 175 -2.94 5.54 -3.63
C GLY A 175 -2.29 6.40 -2.55
N GLU A 176 -1.05 6.86 -2.75
CA GLU A 176 -0.29 7.64 -1.75
C GLU A 176 0.20 8.98 -2.29
N THR A 177 1.12 8.98 -3.26
CA THR A 177 1.73 10.20 -3.81
C THR A 177 2.35 9.95 -5.17
N ILE A 178 2.41 10.96 -6.00
CA ILE A 178 3.26 10.96 -7.20
C ILE A 178 4.68 11.35 -6.82
N SER A 179 5.64 11.05 -7.71
CA SER A 179 6.98 11.59 -7.57
C SER A 179 7.03 13.05 -8.04
N GLU A 180 7.75 13.89 -7.31
CA GLU A 180 7.94 15.32 -7.60
C GLU A 180 8.45 15.57 -9.02
N LYS A 181 9.29 14.69 -9.53
CA LYS A 181 9.86 14.74 -10.89
C LYS A 181 8.80 14.75 -12.00
N TYR A 182 7.64 14.14 -11.73
CA TYR A 182 6.57 13.94 -12.72
C TYR A 182 5.34 14.82 -12.45
N LYS A 183 5.48 15.83 -11.61
CA LYS A 183 4.39 16.78 -11.36
C LYS A 183 4.09 17.61 -12.60
N ILE A 184 2.85 17.97 -12.78
CA ILE A 184 2.44 18.95 -13.78
C ILE A 184 2.97 20.32 -13.34
N ASN A 185 3.75 20.96 -14.18
CA ASN A 185 4.08 22.36 -14.03
C ASN A 185 2.96 23.21 -14.65
N PRO A 186 2.39 24.21 -13.94
CA PRO A 186 1.45 25.11 -14.58
C PRO A 186 2.15 25.77 -15.79
N PRO A 187 1.43 25.99 -16.91
CA PRO A 187 2.02 26.67 -18.05
C PRO A 187 2.60 28.01 -17.59
N THR A 188 3.89 28.18 -17.76
CA THR A 188 4.55 29.45 -17.47
C THR A 188 3.89 30.50 -18.37
N SER A 189 3.13 31.44 -17.79
CA SER A 189 2.65 32.58 -18.53
C SER A 189 3.87 33.41 -18.91
N THR A 190 4.37 33.21 -20.12
CA THR A 190 5.32 34.11 -20.75
C THR A 190 4.55 35.43 -20.94
N GLN A 191 4.92 36.46 -20.17
CA GLN A 191 4.59 37.83 -20.46
C GLN A 191 5.29 38.29 -21.73
#